data_dc4a42c278f3fc7b39329ed9cc484079
#
_entry.id   dc4a42c278f3fc7b39329ed9cc484079
#
_cell.length_a   1.000
_cell.length_b   1.000
_cell.length_c   1.000
_cell.angle_alpha   90.00
_cell.angle_beta   90.00
_cell.angle_gamma   90.00
#
_symmetry.space_group_name_H-M   'P 1'
#
loop_
_entity.id
_entity.type
_entity.pdbx_description
1 polymer ?
#
loop_
_entity_poly.entity_id
_entity_poly.type
_entity_poly.pdbx_seq_one_letter_code
_entity_poly.pdbx_strand_id
1 'polypeptide(L)'
;MNSSTEIETFLREFEKRLAPVEKRVSEAWWTLSTTGTDRASKELVEAGNEYNDLFASSDEFERVGSWHEGRDVLENPLLRRQVEVLYRTFAGRQGDPDVLHRIEELEAEASAVYGNHRGTVGGQEAGENEVRGILRASDDEALRREVWEASKTVGREVEGTVRELARLRNRLAREAGYADHYHRSLDLQDVDAGELAGIMDHLQSATDAPFAELKRGLDEDLRTRFSVDTVMPWHLADPFFQEPPESANLDVDRYFADADLEDLTRKTYDALGLDVRGVISRSDLHERAGKSQHAFCISVGREYPYDVRVLANVQPGAYWMNTMLHEFGHAVYDRHINPRLPYLLRTYSHICTTEAIALLMGSLSDDPGWLRKVAGVSEEDLRRNFDALAARRRTDGLVFTRWALVMYRFEQLLYEDPDREDLNEAWWDLVERIQLVERPPGRDEPDWAAKIHVAVAPVYYHNYMLGNLIAAQLREYLEKYVTRGPFYESEAAGRYMLEAIFAPGARENWRDTVLRATGEPLDPACFLRSTN
;
A
#
# COMPACT_ATOMS: atom_id res chain seq x y z
N MET A 1 5.88 -40.94 -16.01
CA MET A 1 5.38 -39.75 -16.72
C MET A 1 6.47 -38.74 -16.71
N ASN A 2 6.60 -37.91 -17.74
CA ASN A 2 7.57 -36.82 -17.72
C ASN A 2 7.14 -35.85 -16.61
N SER A 3 8.05 -35.42 -15.75
CA SER A 3 7.77 -34.52 -14.58
C SER A 3 6.87 -33.33 -14.96
N SER A 4 7.09 -32.72 -16.12
CA SER A 4 6.28 -31.58 -16.61
C SER A 4 4.80 -31.94 -16.82
N THR A 5 4.47 -33.11 -17.35
CA THR A 5 3.07 -33.56 -17.58
C THR A 5 2.33 -33.79 -16.26
N GLU A 6 3.04 -34.28 -15.25
CA GLU A 6 2.49 -34.46 -13.91
C GLU A 6 2.17 -33.11 -13.26
N ILE A 7 3.10 -32.15 -13.33
CA ILE A 7 2.91 -30.80 -12.82
C ILE A 7 1.73 -30.12 -13.52
N GLU A 8 1.68 -30.15 -14.86
CA GLU A 8 0.58 -29.54 -15.62
C GLU A 8 -0.78 -30.15 -15.28
N THR A 9 -0.82 -31.47 -15.00
CA THR A 9 -2.07 -32.14 -14.60
C THR A 9 -2.51 -31.69 -13.23
N PHE A 10 -1.58 -31.63 -12.27
CA PHE A 10 -1.86 -31.12 -10.93
C PHE A 10 -2.37 -29.68 -10.96
N LEU A 11 -1.68 -28.78 -11.67
CA LEU A 11 -2.05 -27.37 -11.78
C LEU A 11 -3.47 -27.19 -12.34
N ARG A 12 -3.85 -27.97 -13.37
CA ARG A 12 -5.22 -27.94 -13.92
C ARG A 12 -6.29 -28.41 -12.94
N GLU A 13 -6.00 -29.44 -12.17
CA GLU A 13 -6.96 -29.93 -11.15
C GLU A 13 -7.03 -28.97 -9.96
N PHE A 14 -5.91 -28.37 -9.59
CA PHE A 14 -5.86 -27.35 -8.52
C PHE A 14 -6.62 -26.08 -8.94
N GLU A 15 -6.43 -25.59 -10.18
CA GLU A 15 -7.19 -24.46 -10.74
C GLU A 15 -8.70 -24.66 -10.64
N LYS A 16 -9.21 -25.85 -10.95
CA LYS A 16 -10.64 -26.16 -10.86
C LYS A 16 -11.20 -26.04 -9.43
N ARG A 17 -10.35 -26.33 -8.44
CA ARG A 17 -10.71 -26.15 -7.02
C ARG A 17 -10.58 -24.68 -6.59
N LEU A 18 -9.51 -24.03 -6.98
CA LEU A 18 -9.13 -22.68 -6.55
C LEU A 18 -10.04 -21.59 -7.13
N ALA A 19 -10.28 -21.62 -8.45
CA ALA A 19 -10.99 -20.54 -9.13
C ALA A 19 -12.37 -20.20 -8.54
N PRO A 20 -13.26 -21.17 -8.25
CA PRO A 20 -14.57 -20.86 -7.66
C PRO A 20 -14.46 -20.32 -6.24
N VAL A 21 -13.47 -20.76 -5.46
CA VAL A 21 -13.26 -20.32 -4.08
C VAL A 21 -12.68 -18.91 -4.05
N GLU A 22 -11.68 -18.59 -4.85
CA GLU A 22 -11.16 -17.21 -4.98
C GLU A 22 -12.26 -16.22 -5.37
N LYS A 23 -13.10 -16.60 -6.32
CA LYS A 23 -14.25 -15.78 -6.73
C LYS A 23 -15.22 -15.56 -5.56
N ARG A 24 -15.57 -16.62 -4.82
CA ARG A 24 -16.47 -16.54 -3.66
C ARG A 24 -15.89 -15.63 -2.58
N VAL A 25 -14.60 -15.74 -2.27
CA VAL A 25 -13.92 -14.85 -1.30
C VAL A 25 -14.03 -13.39 -1.75
N SER A 26 -13.72 -13.10 -3.01
CA SER A 26 -13.78 -11.74 -3.55
C SER A 26 -15.20 -11.16 -3.55
N GLU A 27 -16.22 -11.98 -3.89
CA GLU A 27 -17.64 -11.59 -3.83
C GLU A 27 -18.10 -11.33 -2.39
N ALA A 28 -17.69 -12.18 -1.44
CA ALA A 28 -18.01 -12.01 -0.02
C ALA A 28 -17.34 -10.75 0.56
N TRP A 29 -16.08 -10.50 0.22
CA TRP A 29 -15.38 -9.27 0.60
C TRP A 29 -16.07 -8.03 0.05
N TRP A 30 -16.44 -8.03 -1.23
CA TRP A 30 -17.20 -6.95 -1.85
C TRP A 30 -18.54 -6.72 -1.14
N THR A 31 -19.27 -7.78 -0.87
CA THR A 31 -20.58 -7.70 -0.21
C THR A 31 -20.45 -7.15 1.21
N LEU A 32 -19.48 -7.62 1.99
CA LEU A 32 -19.21 -7.07 3.32
C LEU A 32 -18.84 -5.59 3.24
N SER A 33 -17.92 -5.23 2.36
CA SER A 33 -17.43 -3.85 2.22
C SER A 33 -18.52 -2.87 1.75
N THR A 34 -19.49 -3.34 0.98
CA THR A 34 -20.60 -2.52 0.47
C THR A 34 -21.84 -2.48 1.37
N THR A 35 -22.01 -3.46 2.29
CA THR A 35 -23.24 -3.58 3.11
C THR A 35 -23.01 -3.53 4.62
N GLY A 36 -21.81 -3.92 5.10
CA GLY A 36 -21.45 -3.94 6.52
C GLY A 36 -22.29 -4.88 7.38
N THR A 37 -22.96 -5.89 6.77
CA THR A 37 -23.91 -6.74 7.50
C THR A 37 -23.24 -7.93 8.17
N ASP A 38 -23.75 -8.38 9.33
CA ASP A 38 -23.30 -9.59 10.03
C ASP A 38 -23.37 -10.84 9.15
N ARG A 39 -24.36 -10.91 8.25
CA ARG A 39 -24.49 -12.01 7.29
C ARG A 39 -23.32 -12.02 6.31
N ALA A 40 -22.97 -10.86 5.75
CA ALA A 40 -21.85 -10.75 4.82
C ALA A 40 -20.51 -11.05 5.51
N SER A 41 -20.36 -10.66 6.80
CA SER A 41 -19.18 -10.99 7.61
C SER A 41 -19.02 -12.51 7.77
N LYS A 42 -20.12 -13.21 8.11
CA LYS A 42 -20.10 -14.69 8.23
C LYS A 42 -19.75 -15.36 6.90
N GLU A 43 -20.31 -14.88 5.79
CA GLU A 43 -20.05 -15.43 4.46
C GLU A 43 -18.59 -15.25 4.05
N LEU A 44 -17.96 -14.12 4.40
CA LEU A 44 -16.53 -13.90 4.17
C LEU A 44 -15.67 -14.86 5.00
N VAL A 45 -16.00 -15.07 6.28
CA VAL A 45 -15.28 -16.03 7.12
C VAL A 45 -15.39 -17.44 6.56
N GLU A 46 -16.61 -17.88 6.16
CA GLU A 46 -16.80 -19.21 5.56
C GLU A 46 -16.00 -19.38 4.27
N ALA A 47 -16.03 -18.37 3.39
CA ALA A 47 -15.27 -18.40 2.13
C ALA A 47 -13.76 -18.37 2.36
N GLY A 48 -13.30 -17.60 3.36
CA GLY A 48 -11.90 -17.54 3.76
C GLY A 48 -11.38 -18.89 4.29
N ASN A 49 -12.18 -19.55 5.14
CA ASN A 49 -11.84 -20.90 5.63
C ASN A 49 -11.74 -21.90 4.48
N GLU A 50 -12.73 -21.92 3.56
CA GLU A 50 -12.68 -22.78 2.39
C GLU A 50 -11.41 -22.53 1.53
N TYR A 51 -11.00 -21.25 1.40
CA TYR A 51 -9.77 -20.91 0.70
C TYR A 51 -8.52 -21.42 1.43
N ASN A 52 -8.45 -21.29 2.75
CA ASN A 52 -7.33 -21.77 3.54
C ASN A 52 -7.24 -23.31 3.51
N ASP A 53 -8.37 -24.00 3.55
CA ASP A 53 -8.44 -25.46 3.47
C ASP A 53 -7.82 -26.01 2.17
N LEU A 54 -7.87 -25.27 1.06
CA LEU A 54 -7.24 -25.66 -0.20
C LEU A 54 -5.71 -25.81 -0.08
N PHE A 55 -5.09 -25.09 0.85
CA PHE A 55 -3.64 -25.07 1.04
C PHE A 55 -3.18 -25.82 2.31
N ALA A 56 -4.10 -26.42 3.06
CA ALA A 56 -3.79 -27.11 4.32
C ALA A 56 -3.14 -28.49 4.13
N SER A 57 -3.18 -29.07 2.91
CA SER A 57 -2.65 -30.41 2.65
C SER A 57 -1.12 -30.42 2.67
N SER A 58 -0.52 -31.07 3.67
CA SER A 58 0.92 -31.29 3.76
C SER A 58 1.46 -32.12 2.60
N ASP A 59 0.73 -33.13 2.13
CA ASP A 59 1.15 -33.97 1.01
C ASP A 59 1.23 -33.16 -0.29
N GLU A 60 0.25 -32.29 -0.56
CA GLU A 60 0.27 -31.38 -1.70
C GLU A 60 1.41 -30.37 -1.57
N PHE A 61 1.63 -29.83 -0.38
CA PHE A 61 2.73 -28.91 -0.11
C PHE A 61 4.10 -29.56 -0.34
N GLU A 62 4.37 -30.76 0.20
CA GLU A 62 5.62 -31.49 -0.03
C GLU A 62 5.85 -31.75 -1.53
N ARG A 63 4.79 -32.12 -2.24
CA ARG A 63 4.86 -32.35 -3.68
C ARG A 63 5.20 -31.09 -4.46
N VAL A 64 4.54 -29.98 -4.16
CA VAL A 64 4.82 -28.67 -4.77
C VAL A 64 6.23 -28.19 -4.39
N GLY A 65 6.67 -28.42 -3.15
CA GLY A 65 8.02 -28.14 -2.66
C GLY A 65 9.09 -28.88 -3.45
N SER A 66 8.90 -30.18 -3.69
CA SER A 66 9.80 -30.99 -4.53
C SER A 66 9.92 -30.45 -5.96
N TRP A 67 8.80 -30.00 -6.54
CA TRP A 67 8.84 -29.37 -7.88
C TRP A 67 9.51 -28.00 -7.86
N HIS A 68 9.32 -27.23 -6.79
CA HIS A 68 9.96 -25.93 -6.61
C HIS A 68 11.48 -26.07 -6.48
N GLU A 69 11.98 -27.03 -5.72
CA GLU A 69 13.42 -27.33 -5.62
C GLU A 69 14.02 -27.74 -6.98
N GLY A 70 13.27 -28.52 -7.75
CA GLY A 70 13.68 -28.98 -9.09
C GLY A 70 13.29 -28.06 -10.24
N ARG A 71 12.79 -26.85 -9.98
CA ARG A 71 12.18 -26.01 -11.03
C ARG A 71 13.12 -25.56 -12.14
N ASP A 72 14.41 -25.49 -11.89
CA ASP A 72 15.41 -25.01 -12.87
C ASP A 72 15.57 -25.94 -14.07
N VAL A 73 15.18 -27.22 -13.93
CA VAL A 73 15.18 -28.18 -15.06
C VAL A 73 13.91 -28.09 -15.92
N LEU A 74 12.93 -27.29 -15.52
CA LEU A 74 11.70 -27.08 -16.30
C LEU A 74 12.00 -26.12 -17.47
N GLU A 75 11.91 -26.63 -18.70
CA GLU A 75 12.16 -25.86 -19.91
C GLU A 75 11.09 -24.77 -20.14
N ASN A 76 9.83 -25.03 -19.74
CA ASN A 76 8.73 -24.08 -19.91
C ASN A 76 8.75 -23.02 -18.80
N PRO A 77 9.08 -21.74 -19.12
CA PRO A 77 9.17 -20.68 -18.11
C PRO A 77 7.84 -20.38 -17.42
N LEU A 78 6.70 -20.53 -18.11
CA LEU A 78 5.39 -20.33 -17.49
C LEU A 78 5.06 -21.44 -16.49
N LEU A 79 5.51 -22.68 -16.76
CA LEU A 79 5.34 -23.79 -15.83
C LEU A 79 6.19 -23.58 -14.57
N ARG A 80 7.46 -23.17 -14.77
CA ARG A 80 8.36 -22.82 -13.67
C ARG A 80 7.74 -21.75 -12.78
N ARG A 81 7.26 -20.67 -13.39
CA ARG A 81 6.67 -19.55 -12.63
C ARG A 81 5.39 -19.94 -11.89
N GLN A 82 4.53 -20.77 -12.47
CA GLN A 82 3.36 -21.29 -11.76
C GLN A 82 3.75 -22.11 -10.51
N VAL A 83 4.79 -22.93 -10.61
CA VAL A 83 5.31 -23.69 -9.46
C VAL A 83 5.84 -22.76 -8.38
N GLU A 84 6.57 -21.70 -8.73
CA GLU A 84 7.06 -20.69 -7.77
C GLU A 84 5.92 -19.98 -7.05
N VAL A 85 4.94 -19.47 -7.79
CA VAL A 85 3.78 -18.76 -7.24
C VAL A 85 2.98 -19.69 -6.32
N LEU A 86 2.72 -20.91 -6.78
CA LEU A 86 1.95 -21.89 -6.01
C LEU A 86 2.68 -22.31 -4.73
N TYR A 87 4.01 -22.54 -4.81
CA TYR A 87 4.84 -22.89 -3.65
C TYR A 87 4.76 -21.80 -2.57
N ARG A 88 4.96 -20.53 -2.94
CA ARG A 88 4.87 -19.41 -1.98
C ARG A 88 3.48 -19.30 -1.36
N THR A 89 2.43 -19.56 -2.14
CA THR A 89 1.06 -19.54 -1.63
C THR A 89 0.82 -20.65 -0.61
N PHE A 90 1.28 -21.86 -0.88
CA PHE A 90 1.24 -22.97 0.08
C PHE A 90 2.09 -22.67 1.32
N ALA A 91 3.36 -22.28 1.12
CA ALA A 91 4.30 -22.02 2.20
C ALA A 91 3.82 -20.94 3.18
N GLY A 92 3.11 -19.93 2.68
CA GLY A 92 2.50 -18.89 3.51
C GLY A 92 1.41 -19.42 4.46
N ARG A 93 0.82 -20.58 4.16
CA ARG A 93 -0.30 -21.19 4.91
C ARG A 93 0.06 -22.47 5.64
N GLN A 94 1.35 -22.86 5.63
CA GLN A 94 1.83 -24.01 6.38
C GLN A 94 2.21 -23.63 7.81
N GLY A 95 1.95 -24.52 8.73
CA GLY A 95 2.32 -24.39 10.14
C GLY A 95 1.41 -25.21 11.04
N ASP A 96 1.67 -25.14 12.34
CA ASP A 96 0.81 -25.73 13.37
C ASP A 96 -0.61 -25.12 13.26
N PRO A 97 -1.66 -25.93 13.04
CA PRO A 97 -3.02 -25.41 12.86
C PRO A 97 -3.53 -24.59 14.05
N ASP A 98 -3.15 -24.97 15.28
CA ASP A 98 -3.58 -24.25 16.49
C ASP A 98 -2.92 -22.86 16.54
N VAL A 99 -1.67 -22.76 16.08
CA VAL A 99 -0.96 -21.47 15.99
C VAL A 99 -1.53 -20.58 14.90
N LEU A 100 -1.82 -21.15 13.73
CA LEU A 100 -2.45 -20.41 12.63
C LEU A 100 -3.83 -19.85 13.04
N HIS A 101 -4.66 -20.69 13.67
CA HIS A 101 -5.96 -20.27 14.17
C HIS A 101 -5.85 -19.17 15.23
N ARG A 102 -4.88 -19.29 16.15
CA ARG A 102 -4.66 -18.25 17.16
C ARG A 102 -4.20 -16.93 16.55
N ILE A 103 -3.40 -16.96 15.49
CA ILE A 103 -3.01 -15.75 14.74
C ILE A 103 -4.25 -15.09 14.12
N GLU A 104 -5.12 -15.85 13.46
CA GLU A 104 -6.36 -15.34 12.87
C GLU A 104 -7.29 -14.70 13.91
N GLU A 105 -7.45 -15.34 15.08
CA GLU A 105 -8.20 -14.78 16.20
C GLU A 105 -7.63 -13.44 16.66
N LEU A 106 -6.32 -13.38 16.89
CA LEU A 106 -5.65 -12.17 17.37
C LEU A 106 -5.68 -11.04 16.33
N GLU A 107 -5.56 -11.35 15.04
CA GLU A 107 -5.71 -10.36 13.96
C GLU A 107 -7.14 -9.80 13.91
N ALA A 108 -8.15 -10.64 14.09
CA ALA A 108 -9.55 -10.22 14.16
C ALA A 108 -9.81 -9.37 15.42
N GLU A 109 -9.27 -9.78 16.59
CA GLU A 109 -9.36 -9.02 17.84
C GLU A 109 -8.71 -7.63 17.67
N ALA A 110 -7.48 -7.58 17.16
CA ALA A 110 -6.79 -6.32 16.92
C ALA A 110 -7.55 -5.43 15.93
N SER A 111 -8.04 -5.98 14.82
CA SER A 111 -8.83 -5.25 13.82
C SER A 111 -10.09 -4.65 14.44
N ALA A 112 -10.77 -5.41 15.31
CA ALA A 112 -11.96 -4.93 16.02
C ALA A 112 -11.63 -3.79 16.99
N VAL A 113 -10.50 -3.89 17.72
CA VAL A 113 -10.04 -2.82 18.62
C VAL A 113 -9.76 -1.55 17.82
N TYR A 114 -8.96 -1.61 16.76
CA TYR A 114 -8.68 -0.43 15.93
C TYR A 114 -9.94 0.17 15.30
N GLY A 115 -10.86 -0.66 14.81
CA GLY A 115 -12.10 -0.20 14.18
C GLY A 115 -13.06 0.49 15.14
N ASN A 116 -13.11 0.03 16.39
CA ASN A 116 -14.04 0.53 17.40
C ASN A 116 -13.41 1.57 18.33
N HIS A 117 -12.09 1.67 18.37
CA HIS A 117 -11.41 2.61 19.27
C HIS A 117 -11.85 4.05 19.00
N ARG A 118 -12.17 4.76 20.08
CA ARG A 118 -12.44 6.20 20.09
C ARG A 118 -11.62 6.82 21.21
N GLY A 119 -10.74 7.75 20.84
CA GLY A 119 -10.02 8.53 21.83
C GLY A 119 -10.96 9.46 22.58
N THR A 120 -10.62 9.86 23.81
CA THR A 120 -11.40 10.82 24.57
C THR A 120 -10.76 12.21 24.49
N VAL A 121 -11.53 13.19 24.01
CA VAL A 121 -11.12 14.59 23.84
C VAL A 121 -12.19 15.49 24.46
N GLY A 122 -11.83 16.30 25.43
CA GLY A 122 -12.78 17.17 26.15
C GLY A 122 -13.91 16.39 26.85
N GLY A 123 -13.65 15.11 27.19
CA GLY A 123 -14.66 14.21 27.78
C GLY A 123 -15.65 13.61 26.77
N GLN A 124 -15.43 13.78 25.48
CA GLN A 124 -16.22 13.18 24.40
C GLN A 124 -15.36 12.23 23.58
N GLU A 125 -16.01 11.24 22.96
CA GLU A 125 -15.35 10.33 22.04
C GLU A 125 -15.00 11.04 20.72
N ALA A 126 -13.76 10.89 20.25
CA ALA A 126 -13.27 11.40 18.97
C ALA A 126 -12.84 10.25 18.06
N GLY A 127 -13.37 10.21 16.84
CA GLY A 127 -12.98 9.26 15.81
C GLY A 127 -11.76 9.72 15.01
N GLU A 128 -11.20 8.83 14.18
CA GLU A 128 -10.00 9.10 13.37
C GLU A 128 -10.14 10.35 12.48
N ASN A 129 -11.28 10.53 11.82
CA ASN A 129 -11.54 11.69 10.97
C ASN A 129 -11.56 13.00 11.75
N GLU A 130 -12.10 12.99 12.98
CA GLU A 130 -12.11 14.16 13.85
C GLU A 130 -10.70 14.48 14.35
N VAL A 131 -9.94 13.45 14.76
CA VAL A 131 -8.52 13.59 15.14
C VAL A 131 -7.73 14.25 14.01
N ARG A 132 -7.84 13.73 12.78
CA ARG A 132 -7.17 14.30 11.60
C ARG A 132 -7.64 15.72 11.32
N GLY A 133 -8.93 15.96 11.36
CA GLY A 133 -9.49 17.32 11.15
C GLY A 133 -8.94 18.35 12.12
N ILE A 134 -8.86 18.02 13.41
CA ILE A 134 -8.30 18.89 14.43
C ILE A 134 -6.80 19.11 14.24
N LEU A 135 -6.03 18.04 13.99
CA LEU A 135 -4.58 18.14 13.75
C LEU A 135 -4.23 18.91 12.47
N ARG A 136 -5.11 18.98 11.48
CA ARG A 136 -4.90 19.78 10.27
C ARG A 136 -5.27 21.24 10.46
N ALA A 137 -6.40 21.52 11.11
CA ALA A 137 -7.04 22.83 11.06
C ALA A 137 -6.92 23.66 12.36
N SER A 138 -6.82 23.04 13.54
CA SER A 138 -6.85 23.77 14.80
C SER A 138 -5.53 24.49 15.10
N ASP A 139 -5.62 25.71 15.63
CA ASP A 139 -4.48 26.46 16.19
C ASP A 139 -4.38 26.35 17.71
N ASP A 140 -5.33 25.66 18.37
CA ASP A 140 -5.31 25.42 19.81
C ASP A 140 -4.35 24.28 20.14
N GLU A 141 -3.17 24.62 20.66
CA GLU A 141 -2.11 23.67 21.01
C GLU A 141 -2.56 22.65 22.06
N ALA A 142 -3.33 23.08 23.05
CA ALA A 142 -3.79 22.20 24.12
C ALA A 142 -4.76 21.15 23.58
N LEU A 143 -5.70 21.55 22.72
CA LEU A 143 -6.60 20.64 22.03
C LEU A 143 -5.85 19.67 21.10
N ARG A 144 -4.88 20.15 20.32
CA ARG A 144 -4.05 19.31 19.45
C ARG A 144 -3.30 18.25 20.23
N ARG A 145 -2.70 18.63 21.35
CA ARG A 145 -2.00 17.71 22.23
C ARG A 145 -2.95 16.64 22.79
N GLU A 146 -4.10 17.04 23.32
CA GLU A 146 -5.11 16.12 23.84
C GLU A 146 -5.57 15.12 22.76
N VAL A 147 -5.84 15.62 21.56
CA VAL A 147 -6.27 14.81 20.40
C VAL A 147 -5.18 13.84 19.96
N TRP A 148 -3.93 14.31 19.88
CA TRP A 148 -2.79 13.46 19.54
C TRP A 148 -2.58 12.36 20.58
N GLU A 149 -2.58 12.70 21.88
CA GLU A 149 -2.46 11.74 22.98
C GLU A 149 -3.62 10.73 22.94
N ALA A 150 -4.85 11.18 22.72
CA ALA A 150 -6.03 10.34 22.59
C ALA A 150 -5.92 9.35 21.42
N SER A 151 -5.38 9.77 20.28
CA SER A 151 -5.17 8.91 19.11
C SER A 151 -4.17 7.77 19.36
N LYS A 152 -3.27 7.92 20.36
CA LYS A 152 -2.26 6.92 20.71
C LYS A 152 -2.74 5.90 21.74
N THR A 153 -3.86 6.16 22.42
CA THR A 153 -4.33 5.27 23.51
C THR A 153 -4.66 3.87 23.03
N VAL A 154 -5.07 3.68 21.78
CA VAL A 154 -5.28 2.36 21.17
C VAL A 154 -4.04 1.47 21.25
N GLY A 155 -2.85 2.05 21.22
CA GLY A 155 -1.59 1.31 21.34
C GLY A 155 -1.50 0.49 22.63
N ARG A 156 -1.95 1.04 23.76
CA ARG A 156 -1.99 0.32 25.05
C ARG A 156 -2.94 -0.88 25.03
N GLU A 157 -4.04 -0.76 24.28
CA GLU A 157 -5.05 -1.81 24.19
C GLU A 157 -4.57 -3.00 23.35
N VAL A 158 -3.72 -2.75 22.35
CA VAL A 158 -3.29 -3.76 21.36
C VAL A 158 -1.85 -4.23 21.53
N GLU A 159 -1.00 -3.54 22.32
CA GLU A 159 0.42 -3.90 22.46
C GLU A 159 0.62 -5.38 22.78
N GLY A 160 -0.11 -5.90 23.78
CA GLY A 160 -0.03 -7.30 24.18
C GLY A 160 -0.37 -8.27 23.05
N THR A 161 -1.42 -7.96 22.30
CA THR A 161 -1.88 -8.72 21.13
C THR A 161 -0.83 -8.68 20.00
N VAL A 162 -0.26 -7.52 19.72
CA VAL A 162 0.78 -7.38 18.69
C VAL A 162 2.04 -8.17 19.04
N ARG A 163 2.49 -8.11 20.30
CA ARG A 163 3.63 -8.90 20.77
C ARG A 163 3.35 -10.42 20.68
N GLU A 164 2.13 -10.87 21.05
CA GLU A 164 1.72 -12.27 20.89
C GLU A 164 1.72 -12.69 19.41
N LEU A 165 1.14 -11.87 18.53
CA LEU A 165 1.19 -12.07 17.08
C LEU A 165 2.63 -12.23 16.57
N ALA A 166 3.52 -11.33 16.98
CA ALA A 166 4.92 -11.39 16.57
C ALA A 166 5.63 -12.68 17.02
N ARG A 167 5.38 -13.13 18.27
CA ARG A 167 5.92 -14.42 18.78
C ARG A 167 5.41 -15.62 17.99
N LEU A 168 4.10 -15.68 17.74
CA LEU A 168 3.48 -16.79 17.02
C LEU A 168 3.94 -16.84 15.55
N ARG A 169 3.98 -15.69 14.90
CA ARG A 169 4.50 -15.57 13.53
C ARG A 169 5.98 -15.96 13.44
N ASN A 170 6.80 -15.55 14.44
CA ASN A 170 8.20 -15.97 14.55
C ASN A 170 8.33 -17.47 14.80
N ARG A 171 7.46 -18.08 15.61
CA ARG A 171 7.44 -19.52 15.80
C ARG A 171 7.25 -20.24 14.48
N LEU A 172 6.22 -19.88 13.69
CA LEU A 172 5.98 -20.48 12.37
C LEU A 172 7.14 -20.23 11.39
N ALA A 173 7.75 -19.06 11.44
CA ALA A 173 8.90 -18.75 10.59
C ALA A 173 10.11 -19.63 10.91
N ARG A 174 10.43 -19.81 12.21
CA ARG A 174 11.54 -20.66 12.65
C ARG A 174 11.30 -22.14 12.36
N GLU A 175 10.07 -22.63 12.53
CA GLU A 175 9.66 -23.98 12.12
C GLU A 175 9.85 -24.21 10.63
N ALA A 176 9.66 -23.17 9.80
CA ALA A 176 9.91 -23.18 8.37
C ALA A 176 11.39 -22.91 7.96
N GLY A 177 12.30 -22.76 8.94
CA GLY A 177 13.74 -22.59 8.69
C GLY A 177 14.22 -21.15 8.52
N TYR A 178 13.37 -20.15 8.75
CA TYR A 178 13.74 -18.73 8.71
C TYR A 178 14.22 -18.23 10.09
N ALA A 179 14.97 -17.14 10.10
CA ALA A 179 15.40 -16.50 11.34
C ALA A 179 14.20 -15.97 12.16
N ASP A 180 13.27 -15.33 11.47
CA ASP A 180 12.07 -14.70 12.01
C ASP A 180 10.99 -14.50 10.93
N HIS A 181 9.85 -13.95 11.33
CA HIS A 181 8.74 -13.67 10.42
C HIS A 181 9.07 -12.57 9.39
N TYR A 182 9.92 -11.61 9.73
CA TYR A 182 10.31 -10.55 8.80
C TYR A 182 10.98 -11.15 7.56
N HIS A 183 11.96 -12.03 7.73
CA HIS A 183 12.66 -12.70 6.64
C HIS A 183 11.75 -13.66 5.86
N ARG A 184 10.91 -14.45 6.57
CA ARG A 184 9.91 -15.32 5.92
C ARG A 184 8.94 -14.50 5.08
N SER A 185 8.44 -13.39 5.59
CA SER A 185 7.47 -12.55 4.89
C SER A 185 8.05 -11.94 3.62
N LEU A 186 9.31 -11.48 3.64
CA LEU A 186 9.96 -10.96 2.44
C LEU A 186 10.16 -12.04 1.37
N ASP A 187 10.64 -13.23 1.75
CA ASP A 187 10.82 -14.34 0.80
C ASP A 187 9.50 -14.76 0.15
N LEU A 188 8.43 -14.89 0.95
CA LEU A 188 7.09 -15.19 0.44
C LEU A 188 6.53 -14.10 -0.49
N GLN A 189 6.97 -12.86 -0.30
CA GLN A 189 6.65 -11.73 -1.16
C GLN A 189 7.57 -11.60 -2.39
N ASP A 190 8.49 -12.55 -2.64
CA ASP A 190 9.47 -12.44 -3.75
C ASP A 190 10.41 -11.23 -3.61
N VAL A 191 10.75 -10.84 -2.37
CA VAL A 191 11.64 -9.70 -2.05
C VAL A 191 12.91 -10.21 -1.38
N ASP A 192 14.06 -9.91 -1.96
CA ASP A 192 15.36 -10.19 -1.33
C ASP A 192 15.63 -9.17 -0.20
N ALA A 193 15.87 -9.68 1.02
CA ALA A 193 16.08 -8.84 2.20
C ALA A 193 17.34 -7.97 2.10
N GLY A 194 18.41 -8.48 1.47
CA GLY A 194 19.67 -7.74 1.30
C GLY A 194 19.54 -6.62 0.26
N GLU A 195 18.87 -6.89 -0.86
CA GLU A 195 18.57 -5.89 -1.88
C GLU A 195 17.67 -4.79 -1.31
N LEU A 196 16.60 -5.17 -0.59
CA LEU A 196 15.71 -4.19 0.04
C LEU A 196 16.45 -3.33 1.06
N ALA A 197 17.32 -3.93 1.89
CA ALA A 197 18.14 -3.19 2.83
C ALA A 197 19.03 -2.17 2.12
N GLY A 198 19.69 -2.56 1.02
CA GLY A 198 20.51 -1.66 0.21
C GLY A 198 19.72 -0.48 -0.36
N ILE A 199 18.49 -0.71 -0.85
CA ILE A 199 17.60 0.34 -1.34
C ILE A 199 17.22 1.30 -0.21
N MET A 200 16.80 0.78 0.95
CA MET A 200 16.36 1.59 2.09
C MET A 200 17.50 2.41 2.70
N ASP A 201 18.70 1.83 2.81
CA ASP A 201 19.90 2.55 3.26
C ASP A 201 20.30 3.66 2.30
N HIS A 202 20.22 3.40 0.99
CA HIS A 202 20.47 4.42 -0.02
C HIS A 202 19.45 5.56 0.04
N LEU A 203 18.17 5.26 0.16
CA LEU A 203 17.11 6.26 0.33
C LEU A 203 17.34 7.10 1.58
N GLN A 204 17.64 6.47 2.70
CA GLN A 204 17.91 7.17 3.95
C GLN A 204 19.05 8.16 3.77
N SER A 205 20.22 7.69 3.31
CA SER A 205 21.41 8.52 3.15
C SER A 205 21.24 9.65 2.13
N ALA A 206 20.58 9.37 1.01
CA ALA A 206 20.34 10.36 -0.04
C ALA A 206 19.33 11.45 0.34
N THR A 207 18.39 11.13 1.25
CA THR A 207 17.37 12.06 1.71
C THR A 207 17.68 12.72 3.06
N ASP A 208 18.78 12.36 3.75
CA ASP A 208 19.13 12.94 5.05
C ASP A 208 19.27 14.47 5.01
N ALA A 209 20.12 14.99 4.13
CA ALA A 209 20.34 16.43 4.04
C ALA A 209 19.13 17.20 3.47
N PRO A 210 18.49 16.78 2.36
CA PRO A 210 17.27 17.43 1.87
C PRO A 210 16.12 17.43 2.88
N PHE A 211 15.94 16.33 3.61
CA PHE A 211 14.89 16.26 4.64
C PHE A 211 15.20 17.15 5.85
N ALA A 212 16.45 17.18 6.32
CA ALA A 212 16.83 18.04 7.45
C ALA A 212 16.64 19.52 7.10
N GLU A 213 16.89 19.95 5.86
CA GLU A 213 16.60 21.29 5.40
C GLU A 213 15.10 21.58 5.37
N LEU A 214 14.31 20.68 4.79
CA LEU A 214 12.85 20.76 4.76
C LEU A 214 12.28 20.84 6.17
N LYS A 215 12.67 19.91 7.05
CA LYS A 215 12.15 19.81 8.43
C LYS A 215 12.44 21.07 9.23
N ARG A 216 13.63 21.66 9.07
CA ARG A 216 13.96 22.93 9.72
C ARG A 216 13.02 24.06 9.29
N GLY A 217 12.70 24.15 7.98
CA GLY A 217 11.74 25.13 7.48
C GLY A 217 10.34 24.90 8.04
N LEU A 218 9.86 23.65 8.01
CA LEU A 218 8.57 23.30 8.61
C LEU A 218 8.51 23.62 10.10
N ASP A 219 9.58 23.33 10.85
CA ASP A 219 9.65 23.64 12.29
C ASP A 219 9.64 25.13 12.56
N GLU A 220 10.26 25.95 11.72
CA GLU A 220 10.27 27.41 11.83
C GLU A 220 8.84 27.99 11.64
N ASP A 221 8.14 27.48 10.63
CA ASP A 221 6.74 27.84 10.36
C ASP A 221 5.82 27.41 11.51
N LEU A 222 5.97 26.17 12.02
CA LEU A 222 5.16 25.64 13.11
C LEU A 222 5.46 26.34 14.44
N ARG A 223 6.72 26.67 14.75
CA ARG A 223 7.06 27.50 15.93
C ARG A 223 6.38 28.87 15.88
N THR A 224 6.38 29.46 14.69
CA THR A 224 5.71 30.76 14.48
C THR A 224 4.21 30.63 14.66
N ARG A 225 3.60 29.63 14.02
CA ARG A 225 2.16 29.36 14.05
C ARG A 225 1.65 29.17 15.48
N PHE A 226 2.34 28.31 16.25
CA PHE A 226 1.91 27.94 17.60
C PHE A 226 2.56 28.77 18.72
N SER A 227 3.49 29.69 18.40
CA SER A 227 4.24 30.50 19.36
C SER A 227 4.99 29.64 20.39
N VAL A 228 5.65 28.56 19.95
CA VAL A 228 6.39 27.60 20.77
C VAL A 228 7.88 27.60 20.45
N ASP A 229 8.72 27.20 21.41
CA ASP A 229 10.16 27.07 21.21
C ASP A 229 10.51 25.72 20.55
N THR A 230 9.73 24.69 20.83
CA THR A 230 9.97 23.30 20.34
C THR A 230 8.72 22.76 19.65
N VAL A 231 8.92 22.19 18.47
CA VAL A 231 7.85 21.51 17.73
C VAL A 231 7.70 20.10 18.27
N MET A 232 6.52 19.79 18.78
CA MET A 232 6.13 18.47 19.29
C MET A 232 5.28 17.70 18.27
N PRO A 233 5.09 16.38 18.42
CA PRO A 233 4.33 15.58 17.47
C PRO A 233 2.91 16.09 17.20
N TRP A 234 2.24 16.68 18.18
CA TRP A 234 0.89 17.25 18.03
C TRP A 234 0.82 18.55 17.23
N HIS A 235 1.97 19.17 16.89
CA HIS A 235 2.01 20.32 15.97
C HIS A 235 1.96 19.89 14.49
N LEU A 236 2.13 18.58 14.20
CA LEU A 236 2.11 18.01 12.86
C LEU A 236 0.68 17.71 12.39
N ALA A 237 0.47 17.45 11.10
CA ALA A 237 -0.86 17.31 10.51
C ALA A 237 -1.53 15.95 10.75
N ASP A 238 -0.77 14.95 11.14
CA ASP A 238 -1.26 13.60 11.46
C ASP A 238 -0.49 12.98 12.64
N PRO A 239 -1.03 11.94 13.28
CA PRO A 239 -0.42 11.36 14.48
C PRO A 239 0.97 10.75 14.30
N PHE A 240 1.45 10.51 13.07
CA PHE A 240 2.68 9.78 12.78
C PHE A 240 3.67 10.54 11.88
N PHE A 241 3.32 11.74 11.46
CA PHE A 241 4.08 12.51 10.47
C PHE A 241 4.33 11.70 9.18
N GLN A 242 3.28 11.10 8.66
CA GLN A 242 3.28 10.43 7.37
C GLN A 242 2.86 11.35 6.22
N GLU A 243 2.21 12.46 6.55
CA GLU A 243 1.79 13.53 5.64
C GLU A 243 2.37 14.87 6.12
N PRO A 244 2.80 15.75 5.21
CA PRO A 244 3.27 17.07 5.63
C PRO A 244 2.11 17.95 6.10
N PRO A 245 2.38 18.97 6.95
CA PRO A 245 1.42 20.02 7.22
C PRO A 245 1.00 20.73 5.94
N GLU A 246 -0.28 21.11 5.85
CA GLU A 246 -0.78 21.88 4.72
C GLU A 246 -0.07 23.23 4.61
N SER A 247 0.33 23.58 3.39
CA SER A 247 0.88 24.91 3.12
C SER A 247 -0.23 25.96 3.20
N ALA A 248 -0.08 26.96 4.07
CA ALA A 248 -1.04 28.05 4.19
C ALA A 248 -1.30 28.82 2.88
N ASN A 249 -0.43 28.66 1.88
CA ASN A 249 -0.47 29.40 0.63
C ASN A 249 -0.99 28.59 -0.56
N LEU A 250 -1.32 27.30 -0.39
CA LEU A 250 -1.75 26.43 -1.48
C LEU A 250 -3.02 25.66 -1.10
N ASP A 251 -4.14 26.08 -1.61
CA ASP A 251 -5.41 25.34 -1.56
C ASP A 251 -5.63 24.61 -2.90
N VAL A 252 -5.36 23.31 -2.93
CA VAL A 252 -5.55 22.44 -4.11
C VAL A 252 -7.00 21.97 -4.18
N ASP A 253 -7.71 21.87 -3.07
CA ASP A 253 -9.09 21.39 -3.01
C ASP A 253 -10.04 22.26 -3.86
N ARG A 254 -9.77 23.56 -3.93
CA ARG A 254 -10.54 24.49 -4.75
C ARG A 254 -10.58 24.13 -6.24
N TYR A 255 -9.58 23.40 -6.74
CA TYR A 255 -9.56 22.96 -8.15
C TYR A 255 -10.59 21.86 -8.44
N PHE A 256 -11.06 21.20 -7.38
CA PHE A 256 -11.96 20.05 -7.47
C PHE A 256 -13.31 20.29 -6.77
N ALA A 257 -13.53 21.47 -6.18
CA ALA A 257 -14.74 21.77 -5.41
C ALA A 257 -16.04 21.59 -6.20
N ASP A 258 -16.04 21.95 -7.48
CA ASP A 258 -17.19 21.85 -8.39
C ASP A 258 -16.94 20.84 -9.53
N ALA A 259 -15.87 20.02 -9.44
CA ALA A 259 -15.48 19.09 -10.50
C ALA A 259 -16.24 17.76 -10.39
N ASP A 260 -16.62 17.21 -11.54
CA ASP A 260 -17.05 15.82 -11.65
C ASP A 260 -15.82 14.89 -11.67
N LEU A 261 -15.48 14.30 -10.52
CA LEU A 261 -14.29 13.49 -10.36
C LEU A 261 -14.35 12.18 -11.16
N GLU A 262 -15.55 11.63 -11.39
CA GLU A 262 -15.74 10.45 -12.25
C GLU A 262 -15.46 10.81 -13.72
N ASP A 263 -15.94 11.97 -14.19
CA ASP A 263 -15.67 12.45 -15.54
C ASP A 263 -14.18 12.77 -15.76
N LEU A 264 -13.51 13.40 -14.78
CA LEU A 264 -12.07 13.65 -14.83
C LEU A 264 -11.26 12.34 -14.86
N THR A 265 -11.64 11.36 -14.05
CA THR A 265 -11.06 10.02 -14.08
C THR A 265 -11.21 9.39 -15.45
N ARG A 266 -12.44 9.34 -15.97
CA ARG A 266 -12.72 8.80 -17.30
C ARG A 266 -11.90 9.50 -18.38
N LYS A 267 -11.86 10.84 -18.41
CA LYS A 267 -11.08 11.61 -19.38
C LYS A 267 -9.58 11.28 -19.33
N THR A 268 -9.05 11.11 -18.13
CA THR A 268 -7.62 10.76 -17.94
C THR A 268 -7.30 9.41 -18.57
N TYR A 269 -8.11 8.39 -18.30
CA TYR A 269 -7.86 7.06 -18.84
C TYR A 269 -8.24 6.95 -20.34
N ASP A 270 -9.26 7.66 -20.81
CA ASP A 270 -9.60 7.75 -22.25
C ASP A 270 -8.42 8.35 -23.05
N ALA A 271 -7.72 9.36 -22.52
CA ALA A 271 -6.54 9.96 -23.18
C ALA A 271 -5.37 8.97 -23.32
N LEU A 272 -5.29 7.98 -22.46
CA LEU A 272 -4.35 6.86 -22.54
C LEU A 272 -4.85 5.70 -23.43
N GLY A 273 -6.09 5.76 -23.92
CA GLY A 273 -6.74 4.65 -24.64
C GLY A 273 -7.15 3.48 -23.72
N LEU A 274 -7.29 3.73 -22.42
CA LEU A 274 -7.66 2.75 -21.39
C LEU A 274 -9.12 3.00 -20.94
N ASP A 275 -10.06 2.26 -21.51
CA ASP A 275 -11.48 2.43 -21.20
C ASP A 275 -11.86 1.91 -19.80
N VAL A 276 -12.28 2.82 -18.92
CA VAL A 276 -12.70 2.51 -17.54
C VAL A 276 -14.23 2.54 -17.32
N ARG A 277 -15.04 2.85 -18.35
CA ARG A 277 -16.50 2.96 -18.23
C ARG A 277 -17.15 1.70 -17.67
N GLY A 278 -16.68 0.54 -18.12
CA GLY A 278 -17.17 -0.73 -17.62
C GLY A 278 -16.78 -1.02 -16.16
N VAL A 279 -15.68 -0.46 -15.68
CA VAL A 279 -15.29 -0.53 -14.25
C VAL A 279 -16.18 0.43 -13.45
N ILE A 280 -16.29 1.71 -13.85
CA ILE A 280 -17.15 2.71 -13.19
C ILE A 280 -18.56 2.16 -12.98
N SER A 281 -19.17 1.57 -14.02
CA SER A 281 -20.55 1.07 -13.96
C SER A 281 -20.78 -0.10 -12.98
N ARG A 282 -19.74 -0.81 -12.57
CA ARG A 282 -19.77 -1.90 -11.58
C ARG A 282 -19.26 -1.50 -10.21
N SER A 283 -18.68 -0.33 -10.12
CA SER A 283 -18.08 0.22 -8.90
C SER A 283 -19.13 0.81 -7.96
N ASP A 284 -18.75 1.01 -6.73
CA ASP A 284 -19.55 1.62 -5.68
C ASP A 284 -18.80 2.84 -5.14
N LEU A 285 -19.12 4.02 -5.69
CA LEU A 285 -18.32 5.23 -5.56
C LEU A 285 -18.88 6.24 -4.54
N HIS A 286 -20.11 6.06 -4.05
CA HIS A 286 -20.78 7.04 -3.20
C HIS A 286 -20.95 6.54 -1.76
N GLU A 287 -20.78 7.46 -0.82
CA GLU A 287 -20.92 7.18 0.62
C GLU A 287 -22.35 6.79 0.99
N ARG A 288 -22.48 5.81 1.86
CA ARG A 288 -23.73 5.47 2.54
C ARG A 288 -23.46 4.70 3.84
N ALA A 289 -24.47 4.63 4.70
CA ALA A 289 -24.41 3.88 5.95
C ALA A 289 -24.08 2.40 5.71
N GLY A 290 -23.22 1.83 6.54
CA GLY A 290 -22.82 0.42 6.49
C GLY A 290 -21.74 0.09 5.45
N LYS A 291 -21.31 1.05 4.65
CA LYS A 291 -20.25 0.86 3.67
C LYS A 291 -18.87 1.12 4.28
N SER A 292 -17.85 0.37 3.85
CA SER A 292 -16.45 0.61 4.22
C SER A 292 -16.01 2.03 3.87
N GLN A 293 -15.26 2.65 4.79
CA GLN A 293 -14.71 4.00 4.57
C GLN A 293 -13.43 4.01 3.73
N HIS A 294 -12.71 2.87 3.66
CA HIS A 294 -11.49 2.77 2.86
C HIS A 294 -11.82 2.49 1.39
N ALA A 295 -11.20 3.25 0.49
CA ALA A 295 -11.23 2.97 -0.93
C ALA A 295 -10.34 1.77 -1.27
N PHE A 296 -10.75 0.99 -2.27
CA PHE A 296 -9.93 -0.10 -2.83
C PHE A 296 -10.43 -0.51 -4.21
N CYS A 297 -9.54 -1.12 -4.99
CA CYS A 297 -9.86 -1.86 -6.19
C CYS A 297 -9.87 -3.36 -5.91
N ILE A 298 -10.78 -4.11 -6.53
CA ILE A 298 -10.86 -5.57 -6.42
C ILE A 298 -11.18 -6.22 -7.76
N SER A 299 -10.50 -7.32 -8.04
CA SER A 299 -10.87 -8.28 -9.09
C SER A 299 -11.70 -9.41 -8.49
N VAL A 300 -12.91 -9.61 -9.00
CA VAL A 300 -13.81 -10.68 -8.57
C VAL A 300 -13.47 -11.97 -9.34
N GLY A 301 -12.48 -12.70 -8.81
CA GLY A 301 -11.86 -13.84 -9.50
C GLY A 301 -10.92 -13.41 -10.62
N ARG A 302 -10.35 -14.42 -11.33
CA ARG A 302 -9.38 -14.21 -12.44
C ARG A 302 -9.90 -14.74 -13.77
N GLU A 303 -11.20 -14.89 -13.89
CA GLU A 303 -11.85 -15.39 -15.11
C GLU A 303 -12.15 -14.24 -16.08
N TYR A 304 -11.94 -14.49 -17.37
CA TYR A 304 -12.29 -13.51 -18.39
C TYR A 304 -13.76 -13.74 -18.87
N PRO A 305 -14.55 -12.69 -19.04
CA PRO A 305 -14.23 -11.26 -18.90
C PRO A 305 -14.04 -10.84 -17.44
N TYR A 306 -12.94 -10.11 -17.17
CA TYR A 306 -12.61 -9.69 -15.82
C TYR A 306 -13.68 -8.81 -15.21
N ASP A 307 -14.09 -9.14 -13.99
CA ASP A 307 -14.97 -8.32 -13.16
C ASP A 307 -14.13 -7.51 -12.16
N VAL A 308 -13.75 -6.32 -12.58
CA VAL A 308 -12.97 -5.38 -11.76
C VAL A 308 -13.88 -4.27 -11.28
N ARG A 309 -13.81 -3.96 -9.99
CA ARG A 309 -14.65 -2.98 -9.30
C ARG A 309 -13.82 -2.10 -8.40
N VAL A 310 -14.26 -0.86 -8.19
CA VAL A 310 -13.69 0.10 -7.24
C VAL A 310 -14.74 0.46 -6.20
N LEU A 311 -14.34 0.44 -4.93
CA LEU A 311 -15.11 1.00 -3.84
C LEU A 311 -14.44 2.31 -3.41
N ALA A 312 -15.22 3.39 -3.33
CA ALA A 312 -14.78 4.69 -2.85
C ALA A 312 -15.94 5.44 -2.18
N ASN A 313 -15.68 6.55 -1.50
CA ASN A 313 -16.70 7.42 -0.91
C ASN A 313 -16.44 8.85 -1.39
N VAL A 314 -16.55 9.05 -2.70
CA VAL A 314 -16.12 10.24 -3.41
C VAL A 314 -16.81 11.49 -2.87
N GLN A 315 -16.00 12.49 -2.52
CA GLN A 315 -16.39 13.83 -2.12
C GLN A 315 -15.56 14.84 -2.93
N PRO A 316 -16.00 16.09 -3.09
CA PRO A 316 -15.19 17.14 -3.71
C PRO A 316 -13.85 17.31 -2.98
N GLY A 317 -12.76 17.46 -3.72
CA GLY A 317 -11.42 17.73 -3.17
C GLY A 317 -10.30 16.93 -3.82
N ALA A 318 -9.07 17.38 -3.59
CA ALA A 318 -7.86 16.82 -4.16
C ALA A 318 -7.59 15.39 -3.65
N TYR A 319 -7.90 15.11 -2.39
CA TYR A 319 -7.77 13.78 -1.82
C TYR A 319 -8.54 12.73 -2.63
N TRP A 320 -9.82 12.99 -2.90
CA TRP A 320 -10.65 12.05 -3.66
C TRP A 320 -10.30 12.01 -5.14
N MET A 321 -9.79 13.10 -5.71
CA MET A 321 -9.27 13.05 -7.09
C MET A 321 -8.04 12.16 -7.18
N ASN A 322 -7.10 12.29 -6.25
CA ASN A 322 -5.94 11.40 -6.14
C ASN A 322 -6.39 9.94 -5.97
N THR A 323 -7.29 9.68 -5.00
CA THR A 323 -7.82 8.34 -4.72
C THR A 323 -8.49 7.73 -5.95
N MET A 324 -9.33 8.47 -6.66
CA MET A 324 -9.98 7.99 -7.88
C MET A 324 -8.98 7.61 -8.96
N LEU A 325 -7.97 8.44 -9.21
CA LEU A 325 -6.93 8.12 -10.18
C LEU A 325 -6.10 6.92 -9.73
N HIS A 326 -5.80 6.80 -8.43
CA HIS A 326 -5.07 5.70 -7.84
C HIS A 326 -5.82 4.36 -7.99
N GLU A 327 -7.05 4.27 -7.52
CA GLU A 327 -7.82 3.02 -7.54
C GLU A 327 -8.13 2.55 -8.97
N PHE A 328 -8.37 3.51 -9.88
CA PHE A 328 -8.53 3.17 -11.28
C PHE A 328 -7.20 2.80 -11.96
N GLY A 329 -6.06 3.17 -11.39
CA GLY A 329 -4.73 2.66 -11.77
C GLY A 329 -4.61 1.16 -11.54
N HIS A 330 -5.01 0.67 -10.36
CA HIS A 330 -5.14 -0.75 -10.10
C HIS A 330 -6.12 -1.42 -11.07
N ALA A 331 -7.27 -0.77 -11.29
CA ALA A 331 -8.33 -1.34 -12.11
C ALA A 331 -7.92 -1.54 -13.58
N VAL A 332 -7.19 -0.62 -14.19
CA VAL A 332 -6.70 -0.81 -15.57
C VAL A 332 -5.62 -1.88 -15.65
N TYR A 333 -4.79 -2.03 -14.63
CA TYR A 333 -3.83 -3.13 -14.58
C TYR A 333 -4.58 -4.46 -14.62
N ASP A 334 -5.44 -4.71 -13.67
CA ASP A 334 -6.16 -5.97 -13.51
C ASP A 334 -7.00 -6.31 -14.74
N ARG A 335 -7.70 -5.32 -15.29
CA ARG A 335 -8.55 -5.50 -16.48
C ARG A 335 -7.80 -5.92 -17.73
N HIS A 336 -6.52 -5.57 -17.86
CA HIS A 336 -5.75 -5.77 -19.08
C HIS A 336 -4.70 -6.89 -18.98
N ILE A 337 -4.73 -7.69 -17.93
CA ILE A 337 -3.95 -8.92 -17.85
C ILE A 337 -4.37 -9.87 -18.98
N ASN A 338 -3.39 -10.49 -19.65
CA ASN A 338 -3.68 -11.37 -20.76
C ASN A 338 -4.45 -12.63 -20.31
N PRO A 339 -5.71 -12.84 -20.75
CA PRO A 339 -6.53 -13.97 -20.33
C PRO A 339 -6.03 -15.34 -20.85
N ARG A 340 -5.03 -15.35 -21.73
CA ARG A 340 -4.39 -16.59 -22.21
C ARG A 340 -3.30 -17.10 -21.28
N LEU A 341 -2.92 -16.33 -20.26
CA LEU A 341 -2.02 -16.83 -19.23
C LEU A 341 -2.66 -17.99 -18.45
N PRO A 342 -1.86 -18.91 -17.90
CA PRO A 342 -2.34 -19.84 -16.90
C PRO A 342 -3.02 -19.11 -15.74
N TYR A 343 -4.03 -19.72 -15.13
CA TYR A 343 -4.87 -19.08 -14.11
C TYR A 343 -4.07 -18.44 -12.97
N LEU A 344 -3.08 -19.16 -12.42
CA LEU A 344 -2.23 -18.67 -11.32
C LEU A 344 -1.44 -17.40 -11.67
N LEU A 345 -1.20 -17.16 -12.96
CA LEU A 345 -0.44 -16.00 -13.45
C LEU A 345 -1.33 -14.85 -13.93
N ARG A 346 -2.68 -14.99 -13.85
CA ARG A 346 -3.64 -13.93 -14.19
C ARG A 346 -3.82 -12.94 -13.04
N THR A 347 -2.73 -12.41 -12.57
CA THR A 347 -2.67 -11.35 -11.54
C THR A 347 -1.46 -10.46 -11.83
N TYR A 348 -1.29 -9.37 -11.09
CA TYR A 348 -0.08 -8.54 -11.18
C TYR A 348 1.17 -9.31 -10.75
N SER A 349 2.35 -8.90 -11.23
CA SER A 349 3.61 -9.59 -10.91
C SER A 349 3.97 -9.51 -9.43
N HIS A 350 3.63 -8.39 -8.78
CA HIS A 350 3.80 -8.15 -7.35
C HIS A 350 2.94 -6.94 -6.92
N ILE A 351 2.64 -6.84 -5.63
CA ILE A 351 1.87 -5.70 -5.11
C ILE A 351 2.55 -4.36 -5.40
N CYS A 352 3.88 -4.26 -5.31
CA CYS A 352 4.59 -3.01 -5.63
C CYS A 352 4.44 -2.56 -7.08
N THR A 353 4.16 -3.48 -8.03
CA THR A 353 3.98 -3.11 -9.46
C THR A 353 2.59 -2.54 -9.73
N THR A 354 1.56 -3.06 -9.09
CA THR A 354 0.22 -2.47 -9.19
C THR A 354 0.14 -1.16 -8.40
N GLU A 355 0.77 -1.08 -7.23
CA GLU A 355 0.95 0.17 -6.49
C GLU A 355 1.67 1.23 -7.32
N ALA A 356 2.70 0.86 -8.07
CA ALA A 356 3.42 1.79 -8.92
C ALA A 356 2.52 2.44 -9.98
N ILE A 357 1.63 1.69 -10.60
CA ILE A 357 0.66 2.24 -11.56
C ILE A 357 -0.36 3.14 -10.86
N ALA A 358 -0.87 2.71 -9.71
CA ALA A 358 -1.81 3.50 -8.92
C ALA A 358 -1.19 4.83 -8.44
N LEU A 359 0.05 4.80 -7.92
CA LEU A 359 0.80 5.98 -7.50
C LEU A 359 1.15 6.90 -8.68
N LEU A 360 1.55 6.33 -9.82
CA LEU A 360 1.80 7.08 -11.05
C LEU A 360 0.56 7.86 -11.48
N MET A 361 -0.60 7.21 -11.49
CA MET A 361 -1.85 7.84 -11.90
C MET A 361 -2.36 8.83 -10.83
N GLY A 362 -2.32 8.47 -9.55
CA GLY A 362 -2.71 9.35 -8.45
C GLY A 362 -1.92 10.66 -8.42
N SER A 363 -0.61 10.59 -8.72
CA SER A 363 0.27 11.78 -8.76
C SER A 363 -0.13 12.84 -9.78
N LEU A 364 -1.03 12.52 -10.71
CA LEU A 364 -1.53 13.47 -11.71
C LEU A 364 -2.42 14.56 -11.09
N SER A 365 -3.10 14.26 -9.97
CA SER A 365 -3.95 15.24 -9.28
C SER A 365 -3.21 16.51 -8.83
N ASP A 366 -1.88 16.44 -8.71
CA ASP A 366 -1.00 17.56 -8.37
C ASP A 366 -0.09 17.98 -9.55
N ASP A 367 -0.26 17.38 -10.74
CA ASP A 367 0.54 17.73 -11.92
C ASP A 367 0.00 18.99 -12.60
N PRO A 368 0.78 20.08 -12.71
CA PRO A 368 0.30 21.35 -13.29
C PRO A 368 -0.19 21.22 -14.74
N GLY A 369 0.42 20.34 -15.53
CA GLY A 369 0.01 20.11 -16.91
C GLY A 369 -1.33 19.38 -16.98
N TRP A 370 -1.54 18.37 -16.15
CA TRP A 370 -2.79 17.65 -16.04
C TRP A 370 -3.90 18.54 -15.46
N LEU A 371 -3.60 19.31 -14.39
CA LEU A 371 -4.54 20.27 -13.81
C LEU A 371 -5.05 21.27 -14.87
N ARG A 372 -4.16 21.76 -15.73
CA ARG A 372 -4.56 22.65 -16.82
C ARG A 372 -5.42 21.96 -17.87
N LYS A 373 -4.96 20.82 -18.39
CA LYS A 373 -5.54 20.18 -19.57
C LYS A 373 -6.80 19.37 -19.29
N VAL A 374 -6.81 18.67 -18.16
CA VAL A 374 -7.88 17.73 -17.80
C VAL A 374 -8.83 18.35 -16.80
N ALA A 375 -8.31 18.93 -15.71
CA ALA A 375 -9.15 19.58 -14.69
C ALA A 375 -9.58 21.01 -15.07
N GLY A 376 -8.99 21.63 -16.11
CA GLY A 376 -9.40 22.94 -16.60
C GLY A 376 -8.96 24.12 -15.74
N VAL A 377 -7.95 23.91 -14.88
CA VAL A 377 -7.37 24.98 -14.03
C VAL A 377 -6.71 26.04 -14.90
N SER A 378 -6.96 27.32 -14.58
CA SER A 378 -6.46 28.43 -15.36
C SER A 378 -4.93 28.49 -15.35
N GLU A 379 -4.33 28.90 -16.50
CA GLU A 379 -2.88 29.07 -16.61
C GLU A 379 -2.34 30.15 -15.64
N GLU A 380 -3.16 31.14 -15.31
CA GLU A 380 -2.81 32.19 -14.36
C GLU A 380 -2.70 31.62 -12.93
N ASP A 381 -3.66 30.78 -12.52
CA ASP A 381 -3.63 30.12 -11.21
C ASP A 381 -2.46 29.16 -11.08
N LEU A 382 -2.20 28.36 -12.11
CA LEU A 382 -1.08 27.43 -12.12
C LEU A 382 0.27 28.17 -12.10
N ARG A 383 0.42 29.27 -12.84
CA ARG A 383 1.63 30.09 -12.80
C ARG A 383 1.86 30.70 -11.42
N ARG A 384 0.79 31.14 -10.76
CA ARG A 384 0.85 31.71 -9.39
C ARG A 384 1.27 30.67 -8.35
N ASN A 385 0.86 29.41 -8.52
CA ASN A 385 1.07 28.34 -7.56
C ASN A 385 2.13 27.31 -8.00
N PHE A 386 2.85 27.55 -9.09
CA PHE A 386 3.78 26.56 -9.68
C PHE A 386 4.84 26.08 -8.69
N ASP A 387 5.51 27.02 -8.02
CA ASP A 387 6.54 26.70 -7.05
C ASP A 387 5.97 26.01 -5.80
N ALA A 388 4.77 26.40 -5.37
CA ALA A 388 4.09 25.76 -4.24
C ALA A 388 3.65 24.31 -4.54
N LEU A 389 3.16 24.04 -5.76
CA LEU A 389 2.84 22.67 -6.20
C LEU A 389 4.09 21.80 -6.29
N ALA A 390 5.20 22.33 -6.81
CA ALA A 390 6.46 21.62 -6.86
C ALA A 390 7.02 21.34 -5.45
N ALA A 391 6.98 22.33 -4.57
CA ALA A 391 7.40 22.19 -3.18
C ALA A 391 6.55 21.14 -2.43
N ARG A 392 5.22 21.12 -2.64
CA ARG A 392 4.33 20.13 -2.05
C ARG A 392 4.74 18.71 -2.44
N ARG A 393 4.90 18.40 -3.73
CA ARG A 393 5.32 17.06 -4.19
C ARG A 393 6.64 16.61 -3.59
N ARG A 394 7.62 17.54 -3.54
CA ARG A 394 8.91 17.28 -2.89
C ARG A 394 8.74 16.95 -1.41
N THR A 395 7.94 17.75 -0.71
CA THR A 395 7.66 17.59 0.72
C THR A 395 6.96 16.25 0.99
N ASP A 396 5.91 15.92 0.23
CA ASP A 396 5.18 14.65 0.33
C ASP A 396 6.13 13.46 0.16
N GLY A 397 6.96 13.48 -0.87
CA GLY A 397 7.93 12.41 -1.13
C GLY A 397 8.96 12.23 -0.02
N LEU A 398 9.51 13.33 0.50
CA LEU A 398 10.50 13.28 1.59
C LEU A 398 9.87 12.82 2.91
N VAL A 399 8.72 13.38 3.30
CA VAL A 399 8.03 13.00 4.54
C VAL A 399 7.61 11.54 4.51
N PHE A 400 7.01 11.08 3.42
CA PHE A 400 6.60 9.69 3.29
C PHE A 400 7.79 8.73 3.30
N THR A 401 8.90 9.07 2.66
CA THR A 401 10.14 8.27 2.71
C THR A 401 10.61 8.08 4.15
N ARG A 402 10.62 9.14 4.96
CA ARG A 402 11.04 9.06 6.37
C ARG A 402 10.10 8.20 7.21
N TRP A 403 8.81 8.34 7.01
CA TRP A 403 7.83 7.50 7.64
C TRP A 403 8.00 6.01 7.26
N ALA A 404 8.14 5.71 5.98
CA ALA A 404 8.35 4.34 5.51
C ALA A 404 9.63 3.72 6.08
N LEU A 405 10.71 4.50 6.23
CA LEU A 405 11.95 4.07 6.86
C LEU A 405 11.77 3.76 8.36
N VAL A 406 11.00 4.56 9.10
CA VAL A 406 10.69 4.26 10.50
C VAL A 406 9.95 2.94 10.61
N MET A 407 8.89 2.74 9.83
CA MET A 407 8.12 1.49 9.83
C MET A 407 8.99 0.29 9.45
N TYR A 408 9.75 0.41 8.38
CA TYR A 408 10.66 -0.63 7.90
C TYR A 408 11.67 -1.06 8.97
N ARG A 409 12.31 -0.10 9.66
CA ARG A 409 13.30 -0.38 10.71
C ARG A 409 12.64 -0.92 11.98
N PHE A 410 11.50 -0.38 12.35
CA PHE A 410 10.80 -0.79 13.56
C PHE A 410 10.31 -2.25 13.46
N GLU A 411 9.76 -2.66 12.32
CA GLU A 411 9.32 -4.05 12.15
C GLU A 411 10.48 -5.03 12.21
N GLN A 412 11.67 -4.68 11.74
CA GLN A 412 12.87 -5.49 11.94
C GLN A 412 13.15 -5.71 13.44
N LEU A 413 13.15 -4.63 14.24
CA LEU A 413 13.37 -4.72 15.69
C LEU A 413 12.29 -5.54 16.41
N LEU A 414 11.03 -5.36 16.03
CA LEU A 414 9.90 -6.10 16.61
C LEU A 414 10.01 -7.60 16.36
N TYR A 415 10.38 -8.02 15.14
CA TYR A 415 10.50 -9.44 14.81
C TYR A 415 11.83 -10.05 15.25
N GLU A 416 12.90 -9.28 15.39
CA GLU A 416 14.16 -9.73 16.01
C GLU A 416 13.93 -10.18 17.45
N ASP A 417 13.26 -9.37 18.27
CA ASP A 417 12.90 -9.68 19.65
C ASP A 417 11.55 -9.02 20.05
N PRO A 418 10.43 -9.76 19.94
CA PRO A 418 9.12 -9.24 20.35
C PRO A 418 8.99 -8.96 21.86
N ASP A 419 9.89 -9.54 22.66
CA ASP A 419 9.85 -9.47 24.13
C ASP A 419 10.75 -8.37 24.72
N ARG A 420 11.51 -7.67 23.87
CA ARG A 420 12.37 -6.59 24.34
C ARG A 420 11.58 -5.54 25.13
N GLU A 421 12.13 -5.13 26.26
CA GLU A 421 11.46 -4.21 27.19
C GLU A 421 11.48 -2.75 26.68
N ASP A 422 12.45 -2.38 25.83
CA ASP A 422 12.71 -1.03 25.35
C ASP A 422 12.05 -0.72 23.97
N LEU A 423 11.00 -1.44 23.53
CA LEU A 423 10.35 -1.18 22.24
C LEU A 423 9.82 0.26 22.12
N ASN A 424 9.31 0.83 23.21
CA ASN A 424 8.81 2.21 23.21
C ASN A 424 9.96 3.22 23.01
N GLU A 425 11.11 2.97 23.66
CA GLU A 425 12.32 3.78 23.49
C GLU A 425 12.86 3.62 22.06
N ALA A 426 13.02 2.37 21.59
CA ALA A 426 13.51 2.07 20.25
C ALA A 426 12.66 2.68 19.14
N TRP A 427 11.33 2.72 19.32
CA TRP A 427 10.43 3.43 18.41
C TRP A 427 10.77 4.92 18.33
N TRP A 428 10.87 5.58 19.49
CA TRP A 428 11.15 7.02 19.53
C TRP A 428 12.56 7.35 19.04
N ASP A 429 13.55 6.50 19.31
CA ASP A 429 14.90 6.64 18.75
C ASP A 429 14.90 6.61 17.21
N LEU A 430 14.03 5.78 16.60
CA LEU A 430 13.85 5.76 15.16
C LEU A 430 13.16 7.04 14.67
N VAL A 431 12.09 7.46 15.34
CA VAL A 431 11.33 8.68 14.98
C VAL A 431 12.22 9.92 15.09
N GLU A 432 12.96 10.09 16.18
CA GLU A 432 13.88 11.23 16.38
C GLU A 432 15.00 11.23 15.34
N ARG A 433 15.60 10.07 15.08
CA ARG A 433 16.73 9.97 14.15
C ARG A 433 16.31 10.12 12.68
N ILE A 434 15.18 9.52 12.28
CA ILE A 434 14.76 9.42 10.88
C ILE A 434 13.82 10.56 10.49
N GLN A 435 12.81 10.87 11.32
CA GLN A 435 11.82 11.92 11.06
C GLN A 435 12.16 13.26 11.69
N LEU A 436 13.19 13.33 12.55
CA LEU A 436 13.58 14.52 13.29
C LEU A 436 12.39 15.13 14.09
N VAL A 437 11.58 14.26 14.68
CA VAL A 437 10.44 14.62 15.53
C VAL A 437 10.78 14.36 16.98
N GLU A 438 10.69 15.39 17.81
CA GLU A 438 11.01 15.33 19.23
C GLU A 438 10.08 14.39 20.00
N ARG A 439 10.67 13.51 20.84
CA ARG A 439 9.92 12.66 21.77
C ARG A 439 9.27 13.53 22.87
N PRO A 440 7.96 13.36 23.15
CA PRO A 440 7.35 14.04 24.28
C PRO A 440 8.04 13.70 25.60
N PRO A 441 8.36 14.70 26.44
CA PRO A 441 9.10 14.47 27.69
C PRO A 441 8.41 13.46 28.61
N GLY A 442 9.18 12.43 29.03
CA GLY A 442 8.70 11.37 29.93
C GLY A 442 7.71 10.38 29.30
N ARG A 443 7.54 10.41 27.98
CA ARG A 443 6.65 9.48 27.29
C ARG A 443 7.27 8.09 27.20
N ASP A 444 6.59 7.13 27.77
CA ASP A 444 6.89 5.70 27.69
C ASP A 444 5.59 4.96 27.39
N GLU A 445 5.17 5.04 26.13
CA GLU A 445 3.90 4.53 25.65
C GLU A 445 4.11 3.74 24.35
N PRO A 446 3.32 2.69 24.11
CA PRO A 446 3.44 1.87 22.90
C PRO A 446 2.84 2.59 21.67
N ASP A 447 3.38 3.78 21.33
CA ASP A 447 2.91 4.59 20.20
C ASP A 447 3.03 3.88 18.86
N TRP A 448 4.01 2.98 18.73
CA TRP A 448 4.20 2.11 17.59
C TRP A 448 3.01 1.16 17.36
N ALA A 449 2.43 0.66 18.45
CA ALA A 449 1.27 -0.23 18.38
C ALA A 449 -0.02 0.50 17.97
N ALA A 450 -0.06 1.84 18.02
CA ALA A 450 -1.21 2.59 17.51
C ALA A 450 -1.33 2.56 15.97
N LYS A 451 -0.32 2.07 15.25
CA LYS A 451 -0.39 1.88 13.79
C LYS A 451 -0.90 0.48 13.44
N ILE A 452 -2.13 0.40 12.92
CA ILE A 452 -2.81 -0.85 12.58
C ILE A 452 -1.98 -1.82 11.74
N HIS A 453 -1.12 -1.32 10.85
CA HIS A 453 -0.29 -2.15 9.97
C HIS A 453 0.61 -3.12 10.73
N VAL A 454 1.14 -2.72 11.87
CA VAL A 454 2.03 -3.57 12.68
C VAL A 454 1.33 -4.85 13.15
N ALA A 455 0.00 -4.76 13.38
CA ALA A 455 -0.82 -5.90 13.79
C ALA A 455 -1.33 -6.74 12.60
N VAL A 456 -2.01 -6.08 11.62
CA VAL A 456 -2.84 -6.79 10.62
C VAL A 456 -2.26 -6.79 9.20
N ALA A 457 -1.24 -5.98 8.94
CA ALA A 457 -0.53 -5.93 7.66
C ALA A 457 0.99 -5.82 7.89
N PRO A 458 1.59 -6.80 8.57
CA PRO A 458 3.00 -6.73 8.93
C PRO A 458 3.90 -6.88 7.70
N VAL A 459 5.09 -6.28 7.79
CA VAL A 459 6.11 -6.34 6.74
C VAL A 459 5.55 -5.90 5.38
N TYR A 460 4.84 -4.74 5.37
CA TYR A 460 4.15 -4.27 4.17
C TYR A 460 4.68 -2.92 3.65
N TYR A 461 5.15 -2.02 4.53
CA TYR A 461 5.47 -0.63 4.19
C TYR A 461 6.51 -0.45 3.09
N HIS A 462 7.44 -1.39 2.94
CA HIS A 462 8.40 -1.37 1.84
C HIS A 462 7.74 -1.42 0.46
N ASN A 463 6.56 -2.03 0.33
CA ASN A 463 5.83 -2.12 -0.95
C ASN A 463 5.37 -0.75 -1.45
N TYR A 464 4.94 0.14 -0.56
CA TYR A 464 4.62 1.52 -0.91
C TYR A 464 5.86 2.27 -1.42
N MET A 465 7.01 2.04 -0.74
CA MET A 465 8.25 2.70 -1.17
C MET A 465 8.74 2.16 -2.50
N LEU A 466 8.77 0.84 -2.70
CA LEU A 466 9.09 0.23 -3.99
C LEU A 466 8.14 0.70 -5.09
N GLY A 467 6.84 0.81 -4.79
CA GLY A 467 5.85 1.37 -5.70
C GLY A 467 6.18 2.80 -6.16
N ASN A 468 6.56 3.68 -5.24
CA ASN A 468 6.99 5.05 -5.56
C ASN A 468 8.23 5.08 -6.44
N LEU A 469 9.23 4.22 -6.16
CA LEU A 469 10.44 4.14 -6.96
C LEU A 469 10.15 3.68 -8.39
N ILE A 470 9.34 2.62 -8.53
CA ILE A 470 8.93 2.09 -9.84
C ILE A 470 8.10 3.13 -10.60
N ALA A 471 7.16 3.82 -9.93
CA ALA A 471 6.33 4.86 -10.53
C ALA A 471 7.18 6.01 -11.10
N ALA A 472 8.17 6.48 -10.33
CA ALA A 472 9.08 7.53 -10.76
C ALA A 472 9.94 7.11 -11.97
N GLN A 473 10.50 5.89 -11.93
CA GLN A 473 11.31 5.35 -13.03
C GLN A 473 10.46 5.13 -14.29
N LEU A 474 9.26 4.60 -14.13
CA LEU A 474 8.33 4.38 -15.24
C LEU A 474 7.88 5.72 -15.86
N ARG A 475 7.55 6.72 -15.05
CA ARG A 475 7.21 8.06 -15.54
C ARG A 475 8.32 8.65 -16.39
N GLU A 476 9.55 8.63 -15.87
CA GLU A 476 10.72 9.15 -16.61
C GLU A 476 10.91 8.40 -17.94
N TYR A 477 10.77 7.07 -17.92
CA TYR A 477 10.89 6.28 -19.14
C TYR A 477 9.79 6.61 -20.16
N LEU A 478 8.53 6.66 -19.73
CA LEU A 478 7.40 6.99 -20.60
C LEU A 478 7.56 8.37 -21.23
N GLU A 479 7.88 9.38 -20.42
CA GLU A 479 7.98 10.78 -20.88
C GLU A 479 9.21 11.00 -21.80
N LYS A 480 10.30 10.31 -21.56
CA LYS A 480 11.55 10.47 -22.33
C LYS A 480 11.58 9.64 -23.61
N TYR A 481 11.15 8.38 -23.55
CA TYR A 481 11.37 7.43 -24.63
C TYR A 481 10.12 7.05 -25.41
N VAL A 482 8.93 7.11 -24.79
CA VAL A 482 7.68 6.70 -25.42
C VAL A 482 6.93 7.90 -26.00
N THR A 483 6.68 8.93 -25.20
CA THR A 483 5.84 10.07 -25.59
C THR A 483 6.62 11.32 -25.99
N ARG A 484 7.83 11.46 -25.47
CA ARG A 484 8.65 12.69 -25.57
C ARG A 484 7.92 13.94 -25.06
N GLY A 485 7.13 13.75 -24.01
CA GLY A 485 6.28 14.73 -23.35
C GLY A 485 5.41 14.06 -22.29
N PRO A 486 4.39 14.74 -21.75
CA PRO A 486 3.55 14.19 -20.69
C PRO A 486 2.92 12.85 -21.12
N PHE A 487 3.07 11.82 -20.30
CA PHE A 487 2.60 10.47 -20.63
C PHE A 487 1.07 10.38 -20.67
N TYR A 488 0.39 11.11 -19.79
CA TYR A 488 -1.07 11.07 -19.61
C TYR A 488 -1.88 11.65 -20.78
N GLU A 489 -1.25 12.20 -21.78
CA GLU A 489 -1.89 12.74 -22.99
C GLU A 489 -1.80 11.81 -24.20
N SER A 490 -1.28 10.60 -24.01
CA SER A 490 -0.86 9.78 -25.15
C SER A 490 -1.34 8.35 -25.07
N GLU A 491 -2.13 7.93 -26.07
CA GLU A 491 -2.47 6.52 -26.26
C GLU A 491 -1.22 5.62 -26.44
N ALA A 492 -0.09 6.18 -26.87
CA ALA A 492 1.15 5.43 -26.98
C ALA A 492 1.68 5.01 -25.60
N ALA A 493 1.54 5.86 -24.58
CA ALA A 493 1.89 5.52 -23.20
C ALA A 493 0.96 4.43 -22.66
N GLY A 494 -0.34 4.55 -22.85
CA GLY A 494 -1.30 3.52 -22.41
C GLY A 494 -1.04 2.18 -23.08
N ARG A 495 -0.80 2.18 -24.40
CA ARG A 495 -0.43 0.97 -25.15
C ARG A 495 0.87 0.36 -24.63
N TYR A 496 1.87 1.19 -24.35
CA TYR A 496 3.13 0.73 -23.79
C TYR A 496 2.94 0.07 -22.42
N MET A 497 2.21 0.71 -21.50
CA MET A 497 1.91 0.15 -20.18
C MET A 497 1.13 -1.17 -20.32
N LEU A 498 0.17 -1.24 -21.23
CA LEU A 498 -0.57 -2.46 -21.51
C LEU A 498 0.36 -3.60 -21.94
N GLU A 499 1.24 -3.37 -22.91
CA GLU A 499 2.13 -4.40 -23.47
C GLU A 499 3.27 -4.77 -22.53
N ALA A 500 3.87 -3.78 -21.88
CA ALA A 500 5.06 -3.95 -21.06
C ALA A 500 4.75 -4.30 -19.58
N ILE A 501 3.57 -3.97 -19.06
CA ILE A 501 3.29 -4.13 -17.63
C ILE A 501 2.03 -4.96 -17.39
N PHE A 502 0.87 -4.59 -17.99
CA PHE A 502 -0.41 -5.20 -17.62
C PHE A 502 -0.60 -6.59 -18.23
N ALA A 503 -0.49 -6.71 -19.55
CA ALA A 503 -0.73 -7.98 -20.24
C ALA A 503 0.19 -9.13 -19.79
N PRO A 504 1.46 -8.90 -19.42
CA PRO A 504 2.31 -9.95 -18.89
C PRO A 504 1.80 -10.60 -17.60
N GLY A 505 1.04 -9.89 -16.77
CA GLY A 505 0.60 -10.41 -15.48
C GLY A 505 1.77 -10.89 -14.62
N ALA A 506 1.57 -11.97 -13.88
CA ALA A 506 2.58 -12.57 -13.01
C ALA A 506 3.51 -13.59 -13.71
N ARG A 507 3.65 -13.55 -15.05
CA ARG A 507 4.53 -14.48 -15.78
C ARG A 507 6.01 -14.34 -15.43
N GLU A 508 6.39 -13.18 -14.89
CA GLU A 508 7.73 -12.83 -14.45
C GLU A 508 7.66 -12.28 -13.02
N ASN A 509 8.77 -12.29 -12.30
CA ASN A 509 8.87 -11.57 -11.05
C ASN A 509 8.85 -10.05 -11.27
N TRP A 510 8.69 -9.29 -10.21
CA TRP A 510 8.54 -7.83 -10.31
C TRP A 510 9.83 -7.13 -10.82
N ARG A 511 11.02 -7.67 -10.51
CA ARG A 511 12.30 -7.10 -10.97
C ARG A 511 12.44 -7.20 -12.48
N ASP A 512 12.13 -8.38 -13.03
CA ASP A 512 12.15 -8.61 -14.48
C ASP A 512 11.07 -7.76 -15.18
N THR A 513 9.92 -7.55 -14.53
CA THR A 513 8.87 -6.65 -15.02
C THR A 513 9.38 -5.22 -15.12
N VAL A 514 10.06 -4.70 -14.09
CA VAL A 514 10.64 -3.34 -14.09
C VAL A 514 11.73 -3.22 -15.14
N LEU A 515 12.67 -4.19 -15.19
CA LEU A 515 13.75 -4.22 -16.19
C LEU A 515 13.20 -4.20 -17.62
N ARG A 516 12.18 -4.99 -17.90
CA ARG A 516 11.54 -5.04 -19.21
C ARG A 516 10.78 -3.74 -19.53
N ALA A 517 10.11 -3.16 -18.54
CA ALA A 517 9.30 -1.95 -18.73
C ALA A 517 10.13 -0.66 -18.81
N THR A 518 11.36 -0.64 -18.31
CA THR A 518 12.19 0.57 -18.27
C THR A 518 13.58 0.41 -18.89
N GLY A 519 13.94 -0.84 -19.26
CA GLY A 519 15.25 -1.17 -19.84
C GLY A 519 16.39 -1.24 -18.82
N GLU A 520 16.14 -0.93 -17.55
CA GLU A 520 17.11 -0.91 -16.46
C GLU A 520 16.51 -1.54 -15.18
N PRO A 521 17.34 -2.13 -14.29
CA PRO A 521 16.90 -2.53 -12.96
C PRO A 521 16.30 -1.33 -12.19
N LEU A 522 15.61 -1.61 -11.09
CA LEU A 522 15.06 -0.55 -10.23
C LEU A 522 16.17 0.40 -9.77
N ASP A 523 16.02 1.69 -10.10
CA ASP A 523 16.96 2.75 -9.74
C ASP A 523 16.27 3.84 -8.88
N PRO A 524 16.59 3.94 -7.58
CA PRO A 524 16.07 4.99 -6.71
C PRO A 524 16.38 6.42 -7.19
N ALA A 525 17.38 6.61 -8.05
CA ALA A 525 17.77 7.94 -8.52
C ALA A 525 16.64 8.68 -9.26
N CYS A 526 15.74 7.95 -9.94
CA CYS A 526 14.58 8.58 -10.60
C CYS A 526 13.66 9.27 -9.58
N PHE A 527 13.36 8.59 -8.49
CA PHE A 527 12.57 9.14 -7.38
C PHE A 527 13.32 10.28 -6.67
N LEU A 528 14.60 10.10 -6.38
CA LEU A 528 15.42 11.11 -5.70
C LEU A 528 15.53 12.42 -6.51
N ARG A 529 15.49 12.36 -7.85
CA ARG A 529 15.42 13.57 -8.68
C ARG A 529 14.12 14.36 -8.52
N SER A 530 13.04 13.69 -8.19
CA SER A 530 11.74 14.34 -7.96
C SER A 530 11.61 14.93 -6.55
N THR A 531 12.46 14.49 -5.61
CA THR A 531 12.47 14.92 -4.20
C THR A 531 13.59 15.91 -3.85
N ASN A 532 14.51 16.16 -4.79
CA ASN A 532 15.63 17.14 -4.66
C ASN A 532 15.40 18.46 -5.47
#